data_a4ea9935610ecbea406f527f1e2b644e
#
_entry.id   a4ea9935610ecbea406f527f1e2b644e
#
_cell.length_a   1.000
_cell.length_b   1.000
_cell.length_c   1.000
_cell.angle_alpha   90.00
_cell.angle_beta   90.00
_cell.angle_gamma   90.00
#
_symmetry.space_group_name_H-M   'P 1'
#
loop_
_entity.id
_entity.type
_entity.pdbx_description
1 polymer ?
#
loop_
_entity_poly.entity_id
_entity_poly.type
_entity_poly.pdbx_seq_one_letter_code
_entity_poly.pdbx_strand_id
1 'polypeptide(L)'
;MSKHNEFKVEIDGIALKQDVDEVDNWLPEVEGQPQYPPYKHQVETRDLIENVKKFIATNSTVTGGGKTESYAIPVMNNDLFTIVLFPTNALTTDQMQSITNLRDNYYEDKDVYIKQLTADSMQDYREKQRKKGNLSQASLRNGEQIRQSLIQAQRNDGPSFILMNPDIFTEILTDSYGSPVKQHLKMADMVVVDEFHNARPKGKYTLILHIDKLYHQTDDKCNLKKFIFLSATPDEKLSKHLESKFGFSDDDIYYHIDSKDDCKSISELSLSDSEPYNPVMPKVNTTFVGARAFSTKDKILSKDYFSRITDFVDSSGRSIIILDSISEVNDVYLALKEHLPHLNIQRVTGLTSKGTHNKLQNSDVLLGNSTLEVGVDIENVEQLVFTGFNASSFMQRLGRLRAEPGKIEKAAVCFTKPDALESFKSFKELETPSVPRDLLHSTVNRQLSKEADVSIYRSYFTPIEFYHSIINEAENMTNGNEYKRDMSKLVIKHCYEDAEHEMRQSDVQKLWQLAQTQFGKAMQSYRQSSITALLYDERDECVKTYPVASLLRLGDVEFLTESEFDHRLKSVGIDDPSLYDGEKQYVHAYAWLNGFQSGDILRNPHLAPTDQIQHM
;
A
#
# COMPACT_ATOMS: atom_id res chain seq x y z
N MET A 1 -3.94 3.49 40.87
CA MET A 1 -3.23 4.15 39.76
C MET A 1 -4.23 4.76 38.81
N SER A 2 -4.06 5.97 38.47
CA SER A 2 -4.92 7.11 38.22
C SER A 2 -5.98 6.98 37.12
N LYS A 3 -7.17 7.55 37.37
CA LYS A 3 -8.29 7.83 36.46
C LYS A 3 -7.96 8.77 35.26
N HIS A 4 -6.68 9.00 34.92
CA HIS A 4 -6.27 10.08 33.98
C HIS A 4 -5.58 9.63 32.70
N ASN A 5 -5.69 8.33 32.32
CA ASN A 5 -5.02 7.82 31.11
C ASN A 5 -5.94 7.78 29.88
N GLU A 6 -6.99 8.57 29.86
CA GLU A 6 -7.88 8.71 28.72
C GLU A 6 -8.57 10.08 28.70
N PHE A 7 -8.96 10.50 27.50
CA PHE A 7 -9.80 11.68 27.29
C PHE A 7 -10.58 11.58 25.97
N LYS A 8 -11.61 12.39 25.84
CA LYS A 8 -12.45 12.46 24.64
C LYS A 8 -12.36 13.83 23.99
N VAL A 9 -12.31 13.84 22.65
CA VAL A 9 -12.45 15.04 21.83
C VAL A 9 -13.19 14.69 20.54
N GLU A 10 -13.83 15.68 19.95
CA GLU A 10 -14.35 15.60 18.60
C GLU A 10 -13.26 16.07 17.62
N ILE A 11 -12.95 15.24 16.62
CA ILE A 11 -12.09 15.59 15.49
C ILE A 11 -13.01 16.03 14.36
N ASP A 12 -12.75 17.18 13.78
CA ASP A 12 -13.58 17.72 12.70
C ASP A 12 -13.50 16.88 11.42
N GLY A 13 -14.54 17.00 10.60
CA GLY A 13 -14.58 16.39 9.29
C GLY A 13 -14.04 17.31 8.21
N ILE A 14 -13.85 16.77 7.01
CA ILE A 14 -13.42 17.50 5.81
C ILE A 14 -14.46 17.31 4.71
N ALA A 15 -14.79 18.39 4.03
CA ALA A 15 -15.51 18.40 2.78
C ALA A 15 -14.63 18.97 1.66
N LEU A 16 -14.73 18.37 0.47
CA LEU A 16 -14.04 18.80 -0.73
C LEU A 16 -14.98 19.58 -1.65
N LYS A 17 -14.45 20.64 -2.25
CA LYS A 17 -15.14 21.41 -3.28
C LYS A 17 -15.25 20.59 -4.56
N GLN A 18 -16.47 20.53 -5.10
CA GLN A 18 -16.77 19.91 -6.38
C GLN A 18 -16.75 20.97 -7.50
N ASP A 19 -16.30 20.58 -8.67
CA ASP A 19 -16.32 21.39 -9.88
C ASP A 19 -17.58 21.06 -10.69
N VAL A 20 -18.64 21.81 -10.44
CA VAL A 20 -19.95 21.57 -11.06
C VAL A 20 -19.99 21.95 -12.55
N ASP A 21 -19.07 22.82 -12.99
CA ASP A 21 -18.98 23.21 -14.39
C ASP A 21 -18.37 22.09 -15.27
N GLU A 22 -17.70 21.13 -14.64
CA GLU A 22 -17.05 20.01 -15.32
C GLU A 22 -17.85 18.70 -15.29
N VAL A 23 -19.08 18.69 -14.77
CA VAL A 23 -19.89 17.46 -14.64
C VAL A 23 -20.11 16.76 -15.99
N ASP A 24 -20.43 17.51 -17.04
CA ASP A 24 -20.72 16.96 -18.39
C ASP A 24 -19.46 16.46 -19.12
N ASN A 25 -18.28 16.87 -18.66
CA ASN A 25 -16.98 16.48 -19.24
C ASN A 25 -16.27 15.37 -18.43
N TRP A 26 -16.87 14.92 -17.34
CA TRP A 26 -16.20 13.99 -16.42
C TRP A 26 -16.49 12.52 -16.75
N LEU A 27 -17.75 12.14 -16.74
CA LEU A 27 -18.19 10.77 -17.03
C LEU A 27 -19.04 10.73 -18.31
N PRO A 28 -19.01 9.64 -19.08
CA PRO A 28 -19.97 9.44 -20.17
C PRO A 28 -21.41 9.42 -19.64
N GLU A 29 -22.34 9.98 -20.41
CA GLU A 29 -23.76 9.89 -20.09
C GLU A 29 -24.27 8.48 -20.36
N VAL A 30 -24.72 7.78 -19.32
CA VAL A 30 -25.25 6.42 -19.39
C VAL A 30 -26.62 6.37 -18.73
N GLU A 31 -27.59 5.80 -19.41
CA GLU A 31 -28.97 5.70 -18.91
C GLU A 31 -29.03 4.93 -17.58
N GLY A 32 -29.61 5.57 -16.55
CA GLY A 32 -29.74 4.98 -15.21
C GLY A 32 -28.52 5.10 -14.32
N GLN A 33 -27.40 5.67 -14.80
CA GLN A 33 -26.22 5.94 -13.98
C GLN A 33 -26.18 7.42 -13.56
N PRO A 34 -25.84 7.70 -12.28
CA PRO A 34 -25.78 9.06 -11.80
C PRO A 34 -24.56 9.80 -12.36
N GLN A 35 -24.78 11.02 -12.84
CA GLN A 35 -23.70 11.96 -13.11
C GLN A 35 -23.35 12.70 -11.81
N TYR A 36 -22.06 12.88 -11.54
CA TYR A 36 -21.58 13.65 -10.40
C TYR A 36 -20.39 14.52 -10.80
N PRO A 37 -20.32 15.73 -10.23
CA PRO A 37 -19.21 16.63 -10.54
C PRO A 37 -17.90 16.11 -9.94
N PRO A 38 -16.78 16.26 -10.67
CA PRO A 38 -15.46 15.91 -10.17
C PRO A 38 -15.02 16.87 -9.07
N TYR A 39 -14.02 16.47 -8.31
CA TYR A 39 -13.24 17.37 -7.48
C TYR A 39 -12.18 18.08 -8.34
N LYS A 40 -11.76 19.27 -7.95
CA LYS A 40 -10.78 20.07 -8.70
C LYS A 40 -9.48 19.32 -8.96
N HIS A 41 -8.91 18.62 -7.96
CA HIS A 41 -7.70 17.80 -8.16
C HIS A 41 -7.88 16.68 -9.21
N GLN A 42 -9.11 16.20 -9.41
CA GLN A 42 -9.42 15.21 -10.46
C GLN A 42 -9.38 15.87 -11.84
N VAL A 43 -9.94 17.07 -11.97
CA VAL A 43 -9.86 17.87 -13.20
C VAL A 43 -8.42 18.21 -13.53
N GLU A 44 -7.64 18.71 -12.58
CA GLU A 44 -6.22 19.03 -12.77
C GLU A 44 -5.40 17.79 -13.20
N THR A 45 -5.70 16.63 -12.61
CA THR A 45 -5.05 15.37 -13.00
C THR A 45 -5.42 14.95 -14.43
N ARG A 46 -6.70 15.06 -14.79
CA ARG A 46 -7.20 14.82 -16.16
C ARG A 46 -6.48 15.73 -17.16
N ASP A 47 -6.44 17.02 -16.89
CA ASP A 47 -5.85 18.00 -17.78
C ASP A 47 -4.35 17.75 -18.02
N LEU A 48 -3.62 17.29 -17.00
CA LEU A 48 -2.23 16.83 -17.15
C LEU A 48 -2.15 15.60 -18.05
N ILE A 49 -2.99 14.59 -17.82
CA ILE A 49 -2.98 13.35 -18.60
C ILE A 49 -3.27 13.63 -20.06
N GLU A 50 -4.22 14.50 -20.36
CA GLU A 50 -4.68 14.79 -21.72
C GLU A 50 -3.75 15.74 -22.47
N ASN A 51 -3.29 16.80 -21.82
CA ASN A 51 -2.63 17.92 -22.51
C ASN A 51 -1.11 17.90 -22.42
N VAL A 52 -0.52 17.16 -21.45
CA VAL A 52 0.93 17.14 -21.25
C VAL A 52 1.51 15.81 -21.70
N LYS A 53 2.46 15.85 -22.65
CA LYS A 53 3.05 14.63 -23.22
C LYS A 53 3.98 13.90 -22.27
N LYS A 54 4.69 14.65 -21.41
CA LYS A 54 5.72 14.14 -20.52
C LYS A 54 5.66 14.88 -19.20
N PHE A 55 5.43 14.17 -18.09
CA PHE A 55 5.39 14.78 -16.77
C PHE A 55 5.64 13.79 -15.63
N ILE A 56 6.03 14.34 -14.49
CA ILE A 56 6.00 13.69 -13.18
C ILE A 56 5.07 14.52 -12.29
N ALA A 57 4.07 13.91 -11.71
CA ALA A 57 3.11 14.60 -10.85
C ALA A 57 2.95 13.90 -9.49
N THR A 58 2.68 14.69 -8.46
CA THR A 58 2.17 14.19 -7.18
C THR A 58 0.74 14.70 -6.97
N ASN A 59 -0.17 13.81 -6.55
CA ASN A 59 -1.51 14.18 -6.13
C ASN A 59 -1.68 13.82 -4.65
N SER A 60 -1.78 14.84 -3.80
CA SER A 60 -1.78 14.74 -2.33
C SER A 60 -3.17 14.98 -1.74
N THR A 61 -4.19 14.42 -2.35
CA THR A 61 -5.58 14.57 -1.91
C THR A 61 -5.88 13.69 -0.70
N VAL A 62 -6.73 14.18 0.19
CA VAL A 62 -7.20 13.46 1.38
C VAL A 62 -7.82 12.10 1.07
N THR A 63 -7.86 11.21 2.07
CA THR A 63 -8.54 9.90 1.94
C THR A 63 -10.03 10.12 1.63
N GLY A 64 -10.58 9.32 0.71
CA GLY A 64 -11.96 9.46 0.25
C GLY A 64 -12.17 10.51 -0.85
N GLY A 65 -11.14 11.26 -1.24
CA GLY A 65 -11.22 12.29 -2.29
C GLY A 65 -11.23 11.76 -3.73
N GLY A 66 -11.46 10.46 -3.99
CA GLY A 66 -11.60 9.95 -5.36
C GLY A 66 -10.29 9.90 -6.16
N LYS A 67 -9.14 9.62 -5.51
CA LYS A 67 -7.83 9.51 -6.19
C LYS A 67 -7.81 8.49 -7.33
N THR A 68 -8.49 7.36 -7.16
CA THR A 68 -8.56 6.33 -8.20
C THR A 68 -9.26 6.86 -9.46
N GLU A 69 -10.36 7.56 -9.30
CA GLU A 69 -11.09 8.15 -10.41
C GLU A 69 -10.29 9.22 -11.12
N SER A 70 -9.42 9.96 -10.40
CA SER A 70 -8.62 11.04 -10.99
C SER A 70 -7.73 10.58 -12.15
N TYR A 71 -7.32 9.31 -12.16
CA TYR A 71 -6.56 8.75 -13.28
C TYR A 71 -7.35 7.73 -14.11
N ALA A 72 -8.26 6.95 -13.48
CA ALA A 72 -8.95 5.88 -14.18
C ALA A 72 -9.92 6.42 -15.24
N ILE A 73 -10.66 7.47 -14.93
CA ILE A 73 -11.60 8.10 -15.88
C ILE A 73 -10.85 8.69 -17.09
N PRO A 74 -9.80 9.52 -16.92
CA PRO A 74 -9.03 10.01 -18.07
C PRO A 74 -8.38 8.87 -18.90
N VAL A 75 -7.91 7.80 -18.24
CA VAL A 75 -7.38 6.62 -18.95
C VAL A 75 -8.44 5.95 -19.80
N MET A 76 -9.66 5.78 -19.27
CA MET A 76 -10.78 5.19 -20.01
C MET A 76 -11.26 6.10 -21.14
N ASN A 77 -11.26 7.42 -20.93
CA ASN A 77 -11.68 8.37 -21.97
C ASN A 77 -10.71 8.41 -23.16
N ASN A 78 -9.40 8.27 -22.91
CA ASN A 78 -8.33 8.45 -23.89
C ASN A 78 -7.69 7.12 -24.36
N ASP A 79 -8.27 5.97 -24.02
CA ASP A 79 -7.82 4.64 -24.44
C ASP A 79 -6.33 4.35 -24.14
N LEU A 80 -5.85 4.78 -22.95
CA LEU A 80 -4.45 4.67 -22.58
C LEU A 80 -4.09 3.30 -21.99
N PHE A 81 -2.87 2.85 -22.25
CA PHE A 81 -2.26 1.72 -21.55
C PHE A 81 -1.55 2.20 -20.28
N THR A 82 -2.09 1.86 -19.13
CA THR A 82 -1.61 2.34 -17.82
C THR A 82 -1.20 1.19 -16.91
N ILE A 83 -0.03 1.35 -16.26
CA ILE A 83 0.43 0.47 -15.19
C ILE A 83 0.14 1.16 -13.86
N VAL A 84 -0.53 0.45 -12.95
CA VAL A 84 -0.84 0.97 -11.61
C VAL A 84 -0.16 0.12 -10.55
N LEU A 85 0.62 0.79 -9.68
CA LEU A 85 1.40 0.14 -8.64
C LEU A 85 0.73 0.35 -7.28
N PHE A 86 0.43 -0.74 -6.59
CA PHE A 86 -0.16 -0.73 -5.25
C PHE A 86 0.75 -1.42 -4.24
N PRO A 87 0.91 -0.90 -3.01
CA PRO A 87 1.84 -1.44 -2.02
C PRO A 87 1.49 -2.84 -1.52
N THR A 88 0.23 -3.27 -1.63
CA THR A 88 -0.24 -4.58 -1.16
C THR A 88 -1.12 -5.29 -2.17
N ASN A 89 -1.08 -6.64 -2.17
CA ASN A 89 -1.94 -7.45 -3.03
C ASN A 89 -3.44 -7.25 -2.71
N ALA A 90 -3.79 -6.99 -1.44
CA ALA A 90 -5.17 -6.74 -1.03
C ALA A 90 -5.69 -5.45 -1.67
N LEU A 91 -4.92 -4.35 -1.60
CA LEU A 91 -5.29 -3.08 -2.25
C LEU A 91 -5.37 -3.23 -3.77
N THR A 92 -4.44 -4.00 -4.37
CA THR A 92 -4.50 -4.29 -5.82
C THR A 92 -5.82 -4.95 -6.23
N THR A 93 -6.30 -5.89 -5.40
CA THR A 93 -7.57 -6.60 -5.67
C THR A 93 -8.77 -5.67 -5.50
N ASP A 94 -8.77 -4.86 -4.46
CA ASP A 94 -9.81 -3.89 -4.16
C ASP A 94 -9.94 -2.83 -5.27
N GLN A 95 -8.82 -2.25 -5.66
CA GLN A 95 -8.76 -1.25 -6.72
C GLN A 95 -9.08 -1.83 -8.12
N MET A 96 -8.73 -3.09 -8.36
CA MET A 96 -9.20 -3.79 -9.56
C MET A 96 -10.72 -3.86 -9.61
N GLN A 97 -11.37 -4.13 -8.47
CA GLN A 97 -12.83 -4.14 -8.40
C GLN A 97 -13.42 -2.74 -8.64
N SER A 98 -12.83 -1.70 -8.06
CA SER A 98 -13.27 -0.31 -8.26
C SER A 98 -13.19 0.12 -9.72
N ILE A 99 -12.07 -0.19 -10.41
CA ILE A 99 -11.90 0.10 -11.85
C ILE A 99 -12.87 -0.75 -12.69
N THR A 100 -13.13 -2.01 -12.28
CA THR A 100 -14.10 -2.88 -12.95
C THR A 100 -15.51 -2.32 -12.82
N ASN A 101 -15.91 -1.88 -11.62
CA ASN A 101 -17.22 -1.27 -11.39
C ASN A 101 -17.39 0.03 -12.23
N LEU A 102 -16.34 0.84 -12.32
CA LEU A 102 -16.36 2.05 -13.15
C LEU A 102 -16.57 1.69 -14.63
N ARG A 103 -15.87 0.67 -15.15
CA ARG A 103 -16.08 0.13 -16.50
C ARG A 103 -17.52 -0.34 -16.69
N ASP A 104 -18.01 -1.20 -15.81
CA ASP A 104 -19.32 -1.83 -15.95
C ASP A 104 -20.48 -0.81 -15.87
N ASN A 105 -20.27 0.30 -15.12
CA ASN A 105 -21.29 1.33 -14.99
C ASN A 105 -21.27 2.38 -16.11
N TYR A 106 -20.09 2.73 -16.64
CA TYR A 106 -19.95 3.90 -17.51
C TYR A 106 -19.28 3.62 -18.86
N TYR A 107 -18.61 2.46 -19.03
CA TYR A 107 -17.78 2.15 -20.19
C TYR A 107 -18.04 0.73 -20.73
N GLU A 108 -19.27 0.23 -20.58
CA GLU A 108 -19.64 -1.13 -21.03
C GLU A 108 -19.39 -1.33 -22.54
N ASP A 109 -19.54 -0.26 -23.34
CA ASP A 109 -19.32 -0.28 -24.80
C ASP A 109 -17.83 -0.28 -25.20
N LYS A 110 -16.90 -0.03 -24.25
CA LYS A 110 -15.46 -0.05 -24.52
C LYS A 110 -14.82 -1.40 -24.21
N ASP A 111 -13.88 -1.80 -25.05
CA ASP A 111 -13.04 -2.98 -24.77
C ASP A 111 -11.95 -2.64 -23.74
N VAL A 112 -12.32 -2.65 -22.46
CA VAL A 112 -11.42 -2.30 -21.36
C VAL A 112 -10.69 -3.55 -20.88
N TYR A 113 -9.37 -3.60 -21.05
CA TYR A 113 -8.55 -4.67 -20.54
C TYR A 113 -8.05 -4.36 -19.12
N ILE A 114 -8.44 -5.16 -18.14
CA ILE A 114 -8.00 -5.02 -16.74
C ILE A 114 -7.32 -6.30 -16.28
N LYS A 115 -6.08 -6.22 -15.83
CA LYS A 115 -5.31 -7.38 -15.39
C LYS A 115 -4.53 -7.12 -14.11
N GLN A 116 -4.76 -7.95 -13.11
CA GLN A 116 -3.94 -8.00 -11.90
C GLN A 116 -2.77 -8.96 -12.07
N LEU A 117 -1.56 -8.50 -11.75
CA LEU A 117 -0.33 -9.26 -11.74
C LEU A 117 0.24 -9.27 -10.31
N THR A 118 -0.17 -10.26 -9.54
CA THR A 118 0.38 -10.57 -8.21
C THR A 118 0.74 -12.05 -8.18
N ALA A 119 1.58 -12.47 -7.25
CA ALA A 119 1.91 -13.89 -7.10
C ALA A 119 0.64 -14.75 -7.00
N ASP A 120 -0.30 -14.26 -6.22
CA ASP A 120 -1.59 -14.90 -6.00
C ASP A 120 -2.46 -14.99 -7.27
N SER A 121 -2.62 -13.89 -8.00
CA SER A 121 -3.46 -13.89 -9.22
C SER A 121 -2.87 -14.77 -10.32
N MET A 122 -1.54 -14.83 -10.41
CA MET A 122 -0.84 -15.71 -11.35
C MET A 122 -1.00 -17.19 -10.99
N GLN A 123 -1.00 -17.53 -9.71
CA GLN A 123 -1.30 -18.88 -9.23
C GLN A 123 -2.76 -19.25 -9.52
N ASP A 124 -3.72 -18.39 -9.18
CA ASP A 124 -5.14 -18.62 -9.44
C ASP A 124 -5.42 -18.82 -10.94
N TYR A 125 -4.71 -18.09 -11.79
CA TYR A 125 -4.79 -18.28 -13.24
C TYR A 125 -4.37 -19.69 -13.64
N ARG A 126 -3.19 -20.17 -13.14
CA ARG A 126 -2.71 -21.53 -13.42
C ARG A 126 -3.69 -22.59 -12.96
N GLU A 127 -4.25 -22.47 -11.77
CA GLU A 127 -5.25 -23.40 -11.24
C GLU A 127 -6.53 -23.45 -12.09
N LYS A 128 -7.03 -22.27 -12.48
CA LYS A 128 -8.18 -22.19 -13.40
C LYS A 128 -7.90 -22.84 -14.75
N GLN A 129 -6.70 -22.68 -15.29
CA GLN A 129 -6.32 -23.34 -16.57
C GLN A 129 -6.20 -24.86 -16.41
N ARG A 130 -5.69 -25.36 -15.28
CA ARG A 130 -5.67 -26.81 -14.97
C ARG A 130 -7.07 -27.40 -14.91
N LYS A 131 -7.99 -26.74 -14.18
CA LYS A 131 -9.39 -27.17 -14.11
C LYS A 131 -10.08 -27.21 -15.48
N LYS A 132 -9.66 -26.36 -16.42
CA LYS A 132 -10.13 -26.35 -17.82
C LYS A 132 -9.40 -27.36 -18.72
N GLY A 133 -8.41 -28.09 -18.22
CA GLY A 133 -7.59 -29.03 -19.01
C GLY A 133 -6.55 -28.36 -19.91
N ASN A 134 -6.31 -27.07 -19.76
CA ASN A 134 -5.35 -26.32 -20.58
C ASN A 134 -3.96 -26.36 -19.91
N LEU A 135 -3.28 -27.51 -20.02
CA LEU A 135 -2.01 -27.76 -19.34
C LEU A 135 -0.88 -26.83 -19.81
N SER A 136 -0.88 -26.40 -21.08
CA SER A 136 0.15 -25.47 -21.59
C SER A 136 0.10 -24.12 -20.91
N GLN A 137 -1.09 -23.58 -20.66
CA GLN A 137 -1.28 -22.33 -19.92
C GLN A 137 -1.09 -22.51 -18.42
N ALA A 138 -1.43 -23.68 -17.89
CA ALA A 138 -1.23 -24.01 -16.48
C ALA A 138 0.25 -24.15 -16.08
N SER A 139 1.15 -24.41 -17.01
CA SER A 139 2.60 -24.56 -16.78
C SER A 139 3.39 -23.27 -17.03
N LEU A 140 2.75 -22.15 -17.37
CA LEU A 140 3.44 -20.90 -17.64
C LEU A 140 4.16 -20.37 -16.39
N ARG A 141 5.44 -19.98 -16.56
CA ARG A 141 6.20 -19.28 -15.54
C ARG A 141 5.67 -17.85 -15.35
N ASN A 142 5.92 -17.25 -14.18
CA ASN A 142 5.47 -15.88 -13.88
C ASN A 142 5.89 -14.88 -14.95
N GLY A 143 7.16 -14.88 -15.37
CA GLY A 143 7.65 -13.96 -16.41
C GLY A 143 6.91 -14.08 -17.75
N GLU A 144 6.53 -15.30 -18.15
CA GLU A 144 5.76 -15.49 -19.37
C GLU A 144 4.29 -15.05 -19.22
N GLN A 145 3.67 -15.26 -18.07
CA GLN A 145 2.33 -14.73 -17.79
C GLN A 145 2.32 -13.19 -17.80
N ILE A 146 3.33 -12.57 -17.17
CA ILE A 146 3.51 -11.12 -17.17
C ILE A 146 3.68 -10.63 -18.63
N ARG A 147 4.56 -11.28 -19.40
CA ARG A 147 4.81 -10.93 -20.80
C ARG A 147 3.54 -10.98 -21.65
N GLN A 148 2.77 -12.06 -21.54
CA GLN A 148 1.51 -12.21 -22.28
C GLN A 148 0.49 -11.14 -21.90
N SER A 149 0.38 -10.80 -20.62
CA SER A 149 -0.53 -9.75 -20.15
C SER A 149 -0.14 -8.36 -20.66
N LEU A 150 1.16 -8.02 -20.66
CA LEU A 150 1.65 -6.76 -21.22
C LEU A 150 1.43 -6.68 -22.74
N ILE A 151 1.66 -7.78 -23.47
CA ILE A 151 1.39 -7.84 -24.92
C ILE A 151 -0.11 -7.66 -25.19
N GLN A 152 -0.97 -8.28 -24.39
CA GLN A 152 -2.42 -8.16 -24.57
C GLN A 152 -2.87 -6.72 -24.29
N ALA A 153 -2.38 -6.08 -23.22
CA ALA A 153 -2.66 -4.68 -22.94
C ALA A 153 -2.19 -3.73 -24.05
N GLN A 154 -1.01 -3.98 -24.61
CA GLN A 154 -0.45 -3.20 -25.73
C GLN A 154 -1.26 -3.36 -27.05
N ARG A 155 -1.92 -4.51 -27.25
CA ARG A 155 -2.68 -4.81 -28.46
C ARG A 155 -4.16 -4.49 -28.34
N ASN A 156 -4.60 -4.12 -27.16
CA ASN A 156 -5.98 -3.72 -26.92
C ASN A 156 -6.27 -2.39 -27.62
N ASP A 157 -7.33 -2.30 -28.37
CA ASP A 157 -7.73 -1.06 -29.05
C ASP A 157 -8.38 -0.04 -28.09
N GLY A 158 -8.81 -0.49 -26.91
CA GLY A 158 -9.37 0.33 -25.84
C GLY A 158 -8.41 0.51 -24.66
N PRO A 159 -8.89 1.11 -23.57
CA PRO A 159 -8.08 1.38 -22.40
C PRO A 159 -7.58 0.09 -21.74
N SER A 160 -6.36 0.13 -21.20
CA SER A 160 -5.74 -1.03 -20.58
C SER A 160 -5.14 -0.69 -19.22
N PHE A 161 -5.45 -1.50 -18.21
CA PHE A 161 -4.93 -1.39 -16.84
C PHE A 161 -4.19 -2.65 -16.46
N ILE A 162 -2.90 -2.51 -16.15
CA ILE A 162 -2.09 -3.55 -15.52
C ILE A 162 -1.80 -3.15 -14.08
N LEU A 163 -2.40 -3.86 -13.14
CA LEU A 163 -2.27 -3.60 -11.71
C LEU A 163 -1.24 -4.57 -11.13
N MET A 164 -0.21 -4.04 -10.45
CA MET A 164 0.83 -4.86 -9.84
C MET A 164 1.40 -4.19 -8.58
N ASN A 165 2.24 -4.91 -7.83
CA ASN A 165 2.99 -4.30 -6.76
C ASN A 165 4.32 -3.70 -7.27
N PRO A 166 4.92 -2.71 -6.55
CA PRO A 166 6.18 -2.09 -6.94
C PRO A 166 7.34 -3.07 -7.10
N ASP A 167 7.28 -4.20 -6.41
CA ASP A 167 8.31 -5.23 -6.48
C ASP A 167 8.34 -5.91 -7.84
N ILE A 168 7.17 -6.35 -8.35
CA ILE A 168 7.08 -6.96 -9.69
C ILE A 168 7.53 -5.95 -10.74
N PHE A 169 7.10 -4.69 -10.62
CA PHE A 169 7.54 -3.62 -11.52
C PHE A 169 9.07 -3.46 -11.52
N THR A 170 9.69 -3.40 -10.34
CA THR A 170 11.14 -3.30 -10.21
C THR A 170 11.84 -4.55 -10.77
N GLU A 171 11.34 -5.75 -10.50
CA GLU A 171 11.88 -7.00 -11.06
C GLU A 171 11.82 -7.03 -12.60
N ILE A 172 10.79 -6.47 -13.21
CA ILE A 172 10.74 -6.31 -14.68
C ILE A 172 11.82 -5.34 -15.14
N LEU A 173 11.98 -4.21 -14.47
CA LEU A 173 12.99 -3.20 -14.84
C LEU A 173 14.42 -3.67 -14.65
N THR A 174 14.65 -4.61 -13.73
CA THR A 174 15.96 -5.24 -13.46
C THR A 174 16.24 -6.47 -14.33
N ASP A 175 15.43 -6.71 -15.36
CA ASP A 175 15.52 -7.85 -16.25
C ASP A 175 15.40 -9.23 -15.57
N SER A 176 14.86 -9.31 -14.34
CA SER A 176 14.66 -10.58 -13.63
C SER A 176 13.76 -11.56 -14.40
N TYR A 177 12.87 -11.04 -15.23
CA TYR A 177 11.99 -11.81 -16.12
C TYR A 177 12.44 -11.81 -17.59
N GLY A 178 13.60 -11.21 -17.89
CA GLY A 178 14.19 -11.11 -19.23
C GLY A 178 13.80 -9.86 -20.01
N SER A 179 14.69 -9.44 -20.88
CA SER A 179 14.57 -8.19 -21.66
C SER A 179 13.27 -8.03 -22.48
N PRO A 180 12.64 -9.10 -23.02
CA PRO A 180 11.36 -8.93 -23.73
C PRO A 180 10.23 -8.41 -22.86
N VAL A 181 10.17 -8.81 -21.58
CA VAL A 181 9.14 -8.34 -20.63
C VAL A 181 9.28 -6.85 -20.39
N LYS A 182 10.51 -6.40 -20.14
CA LYS A 182 10.84 -4.98 -19.95
C LYS A 182 10.51 -4.11 -21.17
N GLN A 183 10.72 -4.62 -22.38
CA GLN A 183 10.37 -3.89 -23.60
C GLN A 183 8.86 -3.63 -23.70
N HIS A 184 8.02 -4.63 -23.40
CA HIS A 184 6.57 -4.47 -23.42
C HIS A 184 6.09 -3.52 -22.31
N LEU A 185 6.72 -3.52 -21.12
CA LEU A 185 6.40 -2.58 -20.05
C LEU A 185 6.64 -1.13 -20.47
N LYS A 186 7.73 -0.86 -21.21
CA LYS A 186 8.07 0.49 -21.71
C LYS A 186 7.10 1.03 -22.76
N MET A 187 6.23 0.20 -23.29
CA MET A 187 5.19 0.60 -24.25
C MET A 187 3.93 1.15 -23.55
N ALA A 188 3.85 1.09 -22.23
CA ALA A 188 2.79 1.75 -21.49
C ALA A 188 2.89 3.28 -21.66
N ASP A 189 1.74 3.95 -21.62
CA ASP A 189 1.66 5.42 -21.74
C ASP A 189 1.94 6.10 -20.40
N MET A 190 1.55 5.45 -19.29
CA MET A 190 1.59 6.02 -17.95
C MET A 190 1.86 4.98 -16.86
N VAL A 191 2.53 5.42 -15.79
CA VAL A 191 2.59 4.70 -14.50
C VAL A 191 1.96 5.54 -13.41
N VAL A 192 1.07 4.92 -12.66
CA VAL A 192 0.50 5.48 -11.42
C VAL A 192 1.06 4.71 -10.23
N VAL A 193 1.58 5.40 -9.23
CA VAL A 193 2.09 4.81 -7.99
C VAL A 193 1.16 5.23 -6.86
N ASP A 194 0.27 4.35 -6.46
CA ASP A 194 -0.70 4.65 -5.41
C ASP A 194 -0.15 4.34 -4.02
N GLU A 195 -0.60 5.13 -3.03
CA GLU A 195 -0.17 5.06 -1.65
C GLU A 195 1.37 5.02 -1.49
N PHE A 196 2.06 5.87 -2.27
CA PHE A 196 3.53 5.87 -2.37
C PHE A 196 4.23 6.09 -1.02
N HIS A 197 3.58 6.77 -0.09
CA HIS A 197 4.09 6.97 1.27
C HIS A 197 4.25 5.64 2.03
N ASN A 198 3.51 4.59 1.68
CA ASN A 198 3.61 3.24 2.26
C ASN A 198 4.78 2.42 1.72
N ALA A 199 5.41 2.87 0.65
CA ALA A 199 6.62 2.22 0.17
C ALA A 199 7.74 2.39 1.21
N ARG A 200 8.48 1.32 1.46
CA ARG A 200 9.58 1.35 2.42
C ARG A 200 10.71 2.25 1.91
N PRO A 201 11.53 2.85 2.80
CA PRO A 201 12.53 3.84 2.40
C PRO A 201 13.45 3.37 1.27
N LYS A 202 13.97 2.14 1.36
CA LYS A 202 14.79 1.53 0.30
C LYS A 202 14.02 1.45 -1.03
N GLY A 203 12.82 0.88 -1.02
CA GLY A 203 12.00 0.71 -2.21
C GLY A 203 11.56 2.04 -2.85
N LYS A 204 11.32 3.08 -2.03
CA LYS A 204 10.97 4.42 -2.54
C LYS A 204 12.06 4.99 -3.46
N TYR A 205 13.28 5.05 -2.98
CA TYR A 205 14.37 5.65 -3.74
C TYR A 205 14.83 4.78 -4.93
N THR A 206 14.79 3.45 -4.80
CA THR A 206 15.06 2.56 -5.93
C THR A 206 14.02 2.76 -7.04
N LEU A 207 12.74 2.87 -6.68
CA LEU A 207 11.67 3.14 -7.63
C LEU A 207 11.85 4.51 -8.31
N ILE A 208 12.18 5.55 -7.54
CA ILE A 208 12.46 6.90 -8.08
C ILE A 208 13.61 6.86 -9.08
N LEU A 209 14.71 6.18 -8.77
CA LEU A 209 15.84 6.04 -9.69
C LEU A 209 15.45 5.34 -11.00
N HIS A 210 14.63 4.30 -10.93
CA HIS A 210 14.14 3.63 -12.12
C HIS A 210 13.17 4.50 -12.93
N ILE A 211 12.32 5.26 -12.27
CA ILE A 211 11.40 6.20 -12.92
C ILE A 211 12.19 7.31 -13.61
N ASP A 212 13.19 7.91 -12.94
CA ASP A 212 14.03 8.96 -13.54
C ASP A 212 14.80 8.41 -14.76
N LYS A 213 15.35 7.20 -14.65
CA LYS A 213 15.96 6.51 -15.77
C LYS A 213 15.01 6.36 -16.96
N LEU A 214 13.77 5.91 -16.72
CA LEU A 214 12.75 5.75 -17.78
C LEU A 214 12.32 7.10 -18.37
N TYR A 215 12.16 8.09 -17.51
CA TYR A 215 11.74 9.44 -17.89
C TYR A 215 12.73 10.10 -18.85
N HIS A 216 14.03 9.97 -18.60
CA HIS A 216 15.09 10.53 -19.44
C HIS A 216 15.52 9.63 -20.61
N GLN A 217 14.95 8.42 -20.71
CA GLN A 217 15.30 7.54 -21.82
C GLN A 217 14.79 8.11 -23.16
N THR A 218 15.72 8.35 -24.09
CA THR A 218 15.43 8.92 -25.43
C THR A 218 15.15 7.89 -26.51
N ASP A 219 15.06 6.60 -26.13
CA ASP A 219 14.77 5.53 -27.07
C ASP A 219 13.35 5.67 -27.63
N ASP A 220 13.19 5.70 -28.95
CA ASP A 220 11.89 5.75 -29.66
C ASP A 220 10.96 4.56 -29.33
N LYS A 221 11.51 3.54 -28.66
CA LYS A 221 10.77 2.36 -28.19
C LYS A 221 10.22 2.52 -26.75
N CYS A 222 10.29 3.70 -26.16
CA CYS A 222 9.80 3.96 -24.81
C CYS A 222 8.71 5.04 -24.84
N ASN A 223 7.43 4.60 -24.75
CA ASN A 223 6.29 5.52 -24.65
C ASN A 223 6.10 6.07 -23.23
N LEU A 224 6.65 5.36 -22.24
CA LEU A 224 6.43 5.63 -20.83
C LEU A 224 7.08 6.94 -20.39
N LYS A 225 6.31 8.03 -20.37
CA LYS A 225 6.76 9.40 -20.06
C LYS A 225 5.85 10.12 -19.04
N LYS A 226 4.77 9.50 -18.58
CA LYS A 226 3.84 10.08 -17.62
C LYS A 226 3.87 9.29 -16.32
N PHE A 227 4.14 9.97 -15.20
CA PHE A 227 4.24 9.34 -13.88
C PHE A 227 3.43 10.12 -12.86
N ILE A 228 2.54 9.45 -12.15
CA ILE A 228 1.70 10.06 -11.10
C ILE A 228 1.92 9.32 -9.78
N PHE A 229 2.25 10.06 -8.74
CA PHE A 229 2.38 9.56 -7.37
C PHE A 229 1.17 10.02 -6.55
N LEU A 230 0.39 9.08 -6.05
CA LEU A 230 -0.79 9.35 -5.23
C LEU A 230 -0.48 9.10 -3.75
N SER A 231 -0.93 10.01 -2.88
CA SER A 231 -0.79 9.85 -1.44
C SER A 231 -1.82 10.66 -0.69
N ALA A 232 -2.51 10.06 0.27
CA ALA A 232 -3.40 10.80 1.18
C ALA A 232 -2.64 11.48 2.33
N THR A 233 -1.45 10.98 2.65
CA THR A 233 -0.56 11.50 3.69
C THR A 233 0.82 11.70 3.07
N PRO A 234 1.04 12.81 2.34
CA PRO A 234 2.30 13.05 1.66
C PRO A 234 3.43 13.14 2.68
N ASP A 235 4.51 12.41 2.40
CA ASP A 235 5.78 12.61 3.07
C ASP A 235 6.38 13.91 2.55
N GLU A 236 6.37 14.97 3.38
CA GLU A 236 6.88 16.28 2.97
C GLU A 236 8.32 16.26 2.46
N LYS A 237 9.17 15.41 3.05
CA LYS A 237 10.56 15.26 2.60
C LYS A 237 10.62 14.66 1.20
N LEU A 238 9.75 13.69 0.94
CA LEU A 238 9.66 13.05 -0.36
C LEU A 238 9.08 13.97 -1.41
N SER A 239 8.01 14.71 -1.11
CA SER A 239 7.43 15.70 -2.02
C SER A 239 8.45 16.77 -2.37
N LYS A 240 9.16 17.33 -1.37
CA LYS A 240 10.26 18.28 -1.59
C LYS A 240 11.41 17.66 -2.40
N HIS A 241 11.73 16.39 -2.18
CA HIS A 241 12.75 15.69 -2.97
C HIS A 241 12.33 15.58 -4.44
N LEU A 242 11.11 15.13 -4.73
CA LEU A 242 10.61 15.03 -6.10
C LEU A 242 10.57 16.41 -6.77
N GLU A 243 10.03 17.43 -6.09
CA GLU A 243 10.03 18.82 -6.57
C GLU A 243 11.45 19.32 -6.86
N SER A 244 12.40 19.15 -5.93
CA SER A 244 13.77 19.60 -6.08
C SER A 244 14.55 18.86 -7.18
N LYS A 245 14.19 17.62 -7.50
CA LYS A 245 14.92 16.80 -8.49
C LYS A 245 14.30 16.81 -9.88
N PHE A 246 13.00 17.07 -9.98
CA PHE A 246 12.26 17.09 -11.25
C PHE A 246 11.68 18.46 -11.62
N GLY A 247 11.72 19.46 -10.72
CA GLY A 247 11.13 20.78 -10.93
C GLY A 247 12.07 21.86 -11.46
N PHE A 248 13.37 21.60 -11.62
CA PHE A 248 14.39 22.66 -11.86
C PHE A 248 15.10 22.62 -13.22
N SER A 249 14.83 21.65 -14.09
CA SER A 249 15.39 21.67 -15.43
C SER A 249 14.33 22.08 -16.46
N ASP A 250 14.73 22.80 -17.50
CA ASP A 250 13.82 23.23 -18.58
C ASP A 250 13.16 22.06 -19.31
N ASP A 251 13.70 20.83 -19.15
CA ASP A 251 13.20 19.59 -19.73
C ASP A 251 12.38 18.75 -18.74
N ASP A 252 12.41 19.05 -17.45
CA ASP A 252 11.74 18.27 -16.39
C ASP A 252 10.50 19.02 -15.90
N ILE A 253 9.33 18.45 -16.15
CA ILE A 253 8.04 19.05 -15.74
C ILE A 253 7.52 18.28 -14.54
N TYR A 254 7.56 18.90 -13.36
CA TYR A 254 6.98 18.42 -12.13
C TYR A 254 5.72 19.21 -11.76
N TYR A 255 4.65 18.49 -11.44
CA TYR A 255 3.38 19.08 -11.01
C TYR A 255 3.04 18.60 -9.60
N HIS A 256 2.65 19.53 -8.76
CA HIS A 256 2.10 19.22 -7.45
C HIS A 256 0.61 19.58 -7.43
N ILE A 257 -0.23 18.56 -7.29
CA ILE A 257 -1.67 18.69 -7.15
C ILE A 257 -2.01 18.39 -5.70
N ASP A 258 -2.69 19.28 -5.04
CA ASP A 258 -3.23 19.06 -3.70
C ASP A 258 -4.65 19.61 -3.58
N SER A 259 -5.32 19.23 -2.51
CA SER A 259 -6.69 19.68 -2.24
C SER A 259 -6.79 20.65 -1.06
N LYS A 260 -5.67 21.23 -0.60
CA LYS A 260 -5.67 22.05 0.62
C LYS A 260 -6.58 23.27 0.50
N ASP A 261 -6.48 23.99 -0.61
CA ASP A 261 -7.28 25.20 -0.85
C ASP A 261 -8.75 24.88 -1.16
N ASP A 262 -9.05 23.63 -1.53
CA ASP A 262 -10.38 23.15 -1.86
C ASP A 262 -11.03 22.35 -0.71
N CYS A 263 -10.36 22.27 0.44
CA CYS A 263 -10.88 21.65 1.66
C CYS A 263 -11.55 22.69 2.56
N LYS A 264 -12.73 22.33 3.09
CA LYS A 264 -13.34 23.04 4.21
C LYS A 264 -13.60 22.09 5.37
N SER A 265 -13.51 22.63 6.58
CA SER A 265 -13.99 21.96 7.79
C SER A 265 -15.51 21.80 7.73
N ILE A 266 -16.02 20.60 8.06
CA ILE A 266 -17.49 20.38 8.12
C ILE A 266 -18.14 21.34 9.12
N SER A 267 -17.44 21.71 10.19
CA SER A 267 -17.96 22.66 11.18
C SER A 267 -18.08 24.11 10.65
N GLU A 268 -17.39 24.44 9.57
CA GLU A 268 -17.41 25.75 8.92
C GLU A 268 -18.42 25.82 7.76
N LEU A 269 -18.97 24.67 7.33
CA LEU A 269 -19.98 24.66 6.28
C LEU A 269 -21.28 25.30 6.78
N SER A 270 -21.69 26.37 6.15
CA SER A 270 -23.00 27.00 6.41
C SER A 270 -24.02 26.57 5.36
N LEU A 271 -25.29 26.50 5.75
CA LEU A 271 -26.41 26.27 4.81
C LEU A 271 -26.53 27.35 3.72
N SER A 272 -25.79 28.47 3.85
CA SER A 272 -25.74 29.57 2.90
C SER A 272 -24.56 29.50 1.91
N ASP A 273 -23.68 28.51 2.03
CA ASP A 273 -22.58 28.33 1.09
C ASP A 273 -23.14 27.94 -0.29
N SER A 274 -22.99 28.86 -1.25
CA SER A 274 -23.41 28.67 -2.65
C SER A 274 -22.50 27.69 -3.39
N GLU A 275 -21.36 27.33 -2.80
CA GLU A 275 -20.38 26.41 -3.38
C GLU A 275 -20.67 24.96 -3.00
N PRO A 276 -20.62 24.02 -3.95
CA PRO A 276 -20.92 22.61 -3.70
C PRO A 276 -19.73 21.94 -3.01
N TYR A 277 -19.85 21.72 -1.71
CA TYR A 277 -18.91 20.93 -0.93
C TYR A 277 -19.51 19.56 -0.62
N ASN A 278 -18.73 18.51 -0.85
CA ASN A 278 -19.11 17.14 -0.50
C ASN A 278 -18.27 16.63 0.69
N PRO A 279 -18.89 16.23 1.81
CA PRO A 279 -18.19 15.61 2.94
C PRO A 279 -17.49 14.34 2.51
N VAL A 280 -16.17 14.26 2.73
CA VAL A 280 -15.34 13.08 2.42
C VAL A 280 -14.78 12.41 3.68
N MET A 281 -14.52 13.17 4.72
CA MET A 281 -14.12 12.68 6.02
C MET A 281 -15.14 13.11 7.09
N PRO A 282 -15.63 12.20 7.94
CA PRO A 282 -16.63 12.54 8.96
C PRO A 282 -16.02 13.30 10.12
N LYS A 283 -16.89 13.91 10.94
CA LYS A 283 -16.57 14.25 12.33
C LYS A 283 -16.40 12.96 13.13
N VAL A 284 -15.40 12.89 14.00
CA VAL A 284 -15.10 11.69 14.75
C VAL A 284 -15.00 11.95 16.25
N ASN A 285 -15.95 11.43 17.00
CA ASN A 285 -15.92 11.42 18.44
C ASN A 285 -14.86 10.42 18.94
N THR A 286 -13.65 10.90 19.24
CA THR A 286 -12.50 10.06 19.54
C THR A 286 -12.19 10.00 21.02
N THR A 287 -12.08 8.78 21.55
CA THR A 287 -11.53 8.51 22.88
C THR A 287 -10.07 8.09 22.75
N PHE A 288 -9.15 8.91 23.25
CA PHE A 288 -7.74 8.57 23.33
C PHE A 288 -7.41 7.83 24.62
N VAL A 289 -6.66 6.74 24.52
CA VAL A 289 -6.26 5.85 25.62
C VAL A 289 -4.77 5.62 25.61
N GLY A 290 -4.10 5.83 26.75
CA GLY A 290 -2.68 5.53 26.89
C GLY A 290 -2.41 4.03 26.94
N ALA A 291 -1.56 3.54 26.01
CA ALA A 291 -1.12 2.16 25.92
C ALA A 291 0.34 2.06 25.48
N ARG A 292 0.97 0.89 25.68
CA ARG A 292 2.30 0.58 25.17
C ARG A 292 2.18 -0.17 23.84
N ALA A 293 3.07 0.11 22.91
CA ALA A 293 3.16 -0.65 21.67
C ALA A 293 3.37 -2.17 21.98
N PHE A 294 2.78 -3.02 21.17
CA PHE A 294 2.81 -4.50 21.29
C PHE A 294 2.24 -5.08 22.60
N SER A 295 1.53 -4.28 23.40
CA SER A 295 0.78 -4.73 24.58
C SER A 295 -0.60 -4.10 24.66
N THR A 296 -1.12 -3.64 23.53
CA THR A 296 -2.46 -3.04 23.44
C THR A 296 -3.53 -4.08 23.76
N LYS A 297 -3.34 -5.34 23.36
CA LYS A 297 -4.26 -6.43 23.70
C LYS A 297 -4.48 -6.56 25.21
N ASP A 298 -3.42 -6.46 26.02
CA ASP A 298 -3.51 -6.59 27.47
C ASP A 298 -4.38 -5.48 28.08
N LYS A 299 -4.33 -4.29 27.45
CA LYS A 299 -5.18 -3.17 27.83
C LYS A 299 -6.63 -3.40 27.41
N ILE A 300 -6.87 -3.84 26.15
CA ILE A 300 -8.20 -4.13 25.61
C ILE A 300 -8.86 -5.26 26.43
N LEU A 301 -8.14 -6.35 26.69
CA LEU A 301 -8.64 -7.52 27.40
C LEU A 301 -8.68 -7.36 28.93
N SER A 302 -8.19 -6.22 29.47
CA SER A 302 -8.35 -5.94 30.89
C SER A 302 -9.82 -5.75 31.26
N LYS A 303 -10.23 -6.22 32.44
CA LYS A 303 -11.61 -6.21 32.91
C LYS A 303 -12.33 -4.86 32.72
N ASP A 304 -11.63 -3.75 32.97
CA ASP A 304 -12.20 -2.40 32.89
C ASP A 304 -12.41 -1.91 31.46
N TYR A 305 -11.56 -2.34 30.51
CA TYR A 305 -11.64 -1.90 29.10
C TYR A 305 -12.39 -2.89 28.23
N PHE A 306 -12.36 -4.18 28.52
CA PHE A 306 -13.00 -5.19 27.69
C PHE A 306 -14.50 -4.96 27.62
N SER A 307 -15.18 -4.76 28.75
CA SER A 307 -16.62 -4.42 28.76
C SER A 307 -16.90 -3.16 27.95
N ARG A 308 -16.07 -2.12 28.06
CA ARG A 308 -16.28 -0.88 27.31
C ARG A 308 -16.08 -1.05 25.79
N ILE A 309 -15.10 -1.88 25.38
CA ILE A 309 -14.90 -2.19 23.97
C ILE A 309 -16.04 -3.06 23.43
N THR A 310 -16.50 -4.04 24.19
CA THR A 310 -17.67 -4.85 23.80
C THR A 310 -18.92 -4.01 23.68
N ASP A 311 -19.22 -3.15 24.66
CA ASP A 311 -20.36 -2.23 24.61
C ASP A 311 -20.24 -1.25 23.42
N PHE A 312 -19.03 -0.76 23.13
CA PHE A 312 -18.77 0.13 22.00
C PHE A 312 -19.02 -0.57 20.66
N VAL A 313 -18.52 -1.79 20.50
CA VAL A 313 -18.66 -2.58 19.28
C VAL A 313 -20.09 -3.08 19.07
N ASP A 314 -20.83 -3.35 20.14
CA ASP A 314 -22.20 -3.86 20.10
C ASP A 314 -23.27 -2.74 19.99
N SER A 315 -22.87 -1.48 20.17
CA SER A 315 -23.83 -0.37 20.35
C SER A 315 -24.56 0.03 19.08
N SER A 316 -23.97 -0.03 17.91
CA SER A 316 -24.63 0.20 16.61
C SER A 316 -23.67 0.16 15.43
N GLY A 317 -24.13 -0.36 14.30
CA GLY A 317 -23.43 -0.29 13.03
C GLY A 317 -22.19 -1.19 12.95
N ARG A 318 -21.45 -1.01 11.86
CA ARG A 318 -20.27 -1.80 11.54
C ARG A 318 -19.02 -1.27 12.23
N SER A 319 -18.27 -2.16 12.87
CA SER A 319 -17.06 -1.82 13.61
C SER A 319 -15.79 -2.38 12.96
N ILE A 320 -14.72 -1.60 13.00
CA ILE A 320 -13.38 -2.08 12.62
C ILE A 320 -12.45 -1.97 13.83
N ILE A 321 -11.63 -3.00 14.05
CA ILE A 321 -10.57 -3.02 15.05
C ILE A 321 -9.23 -3.26 14.35
N ILE A 322 -8.31 -2.29 14.42
CA ILE A 322 -6.99 -2.37 13.77
C ILE A 322 -5.89 -2.34 14.83
N LEU A 323 -5.15 -3.45 14.92
CA LEU A 323 -4.05 -3.63 15.88
C LEU A 323 -2.72 -3.85 15.13
N ASP A 324 -1.58 -3.76 15.83
CA ASP A 324 -0.28 -3.77 15.16
C ASP A 324 0.23 -5.17 14.83
N SER A 325 -0.21 -6.19 15.54
CA SER A 325 0.29 -7.55 15.34
C SER A 325 -0.83 -8.57 15.10
N ILE A 326 -0.49 -9.61 14.33
CA ILE A 326 -1.41 -10.74 14.07
C ILE A 326 -1.80 -11.45 15.38
N SER A 327 -0.85 -11.58 16.32
CA SER A 327 -1.11 -12.19 17.63
C SER A 327 -2.17 -11.39 18.42
N GLU A 328 -2.00 -10.04 18.49
CA GLU A 328 -2.98 -9.20 19.18
C GLU A 328 -4.37 -9.28 18.53
N VAL A 329 -4.42 -9.24 17.19
CA VAL A 329 -5.68 -9.41 16.44
C VAL A 329 -6.34 -10.74 16.79
N ASN A 330 -5.57 -11.82 16.83
CA ASN A 330 -6.11 -13.15 17.12
C ASN A 330 -6.64 -13.27 18.55
N ASP A 331 -5.91 -12.78 19.54
CA ASP A 331 -6.30 -12.87 20.95
C ASP A 331 -7.59 -12.05 21.21
N VAL A 332 -7.67 -10.84 20.65
CA VAL A 332 -8.86 -9.99 20.77
C VAL A 332 -10.04 -10.60 19.99
N TYR A 333 -9.79 -11.16 18.79
CA TYR A 333 -10.81 -11.85 17.99
C TYR A 333 -11.46 -13.00 18.76
N LEU A 334 -10.64 -13.88 19.38
CA LEU A 334 -11.15 -15.02 20.14
C LEU A 334 -12.00 -14.57 21.33
N ALA A 335 -11.51 -13.58 22.09
CA ALA A 335 -12.24 -13.05 23.25
C ALA A 335 -13.58 -12.39 22.86
N LEU A 336 -13.58 -11.59 21.77
CA LEU A 336 -14.82 -10.96 21.29
C LEU A 336 -15.82 -11.99 20.76
N LYS A 337 -15.36 -13.00 20.02
CA LYS A 337 -16.21 -14.05 19.47
C LYS A 337 -16.86 -14.89 20.57
N GLU A 338 -16.15 -15.13 21.67
CA GLU A 338 -16.69 -15.81 22.85
C GLU A 338 -17.74 -14.94 23.57
N HIS A 339 -17.48 -13.65 23.69
CA HIS A 339 -18.31 -12.73 24.47
C HIS A 339 -19.52 -12.20 23.70
N LEU A 340 -19.42 -12.03 22.38
CA LEU A 340 -20.44 -11.51 21.47
C LEU A 340 -20.82 -12.54 20.39
N PRO A 341 -21.37 -13.72 20.76
CA PRO A 341 -21.65 -14.81 19.82
C PRO A 341 -22.78 -14.49 18.83
N HIS A 342 -23.54 -13.44 19.05
CA HIS A 342 -24.60 -12.96 18.16
C HIS A 342 -24.09 -12.11 17.00
N LEU A 343 -22.86 -11.57 17.08
CA LEU A 343 -22.25 -10.78 16.01
C LEU A 343 -21.45 -11.64 15.04
N ASN A 344 -21.53 -11.29 13.76
CA ASN A 344 -20.67 -11.86 12.74
C ASN A 344 -19.29 -11.20 12.79
N ILE A 345 -18.38 -11.76 13.59
CA ILE A 345 -17.02 -11.24 13.78
C ILE A 345 -16.07 -11.97 12.84
N GLN A 346 -15.33 -11.21 12.03
CA GLN A 346 -14.34 -11.72 11.08
C GLN A 346 -12.95 -11.11 11.36
N ARG A 347 -11.89 -11.82 10.96
CA ARG A 347 -10.53 -11.29 11.03
C ARG A 347 -9.86 -11.27 9.65
N VAL A 348 -9.03 -10.25 9.43
CA VAL A 348 -8.25 -10.07 8.20
C VAL A 348 -6.81 -9.76 8.56
N THR A 349 -5.92 -10.67 8.20
CA THR A 349 -4.47 -10.52 8.41
C THR A 349 -3.74 -10.99 7.16
N GLY A 350 -2.44 -10.80 7.09
CA GLY A 350 -1.63 -11.35 6.00
C GLY A 350 -1.70 -12.88 5.85
N LEU A 351 -2.28 -13.57 6.83
CA LEU A 351 -2.50 -15.02 6.83
C LEU A 351 -3.95 -15.43 6.48
N THR A 352 -4.84 -14.49 6.25
CA THR A 352 -6.25 -14.80 5.93
C THR A 352 -6.37 -15.28 4.48
N SER A 353 -7.15 -16.34 4.25
CA SER A 353 -7.33 -16.93 2.93
C SER A 353 -8.16 -16.05 1.99
N LYS A 354 -7.91 -16.18 0.67
CA LYS A 354 -8.51 -15.37 -0.40
C LYS A 354 -10.05 -15.48 -0.51
N GLY A 355 -10.65 -16.59 -0.10
CA GLY A 355 -12.11 -16.80 -0.16
C GLY A 355 -12.93 -15.95 0.83
N THR A 356 -12.26 -15.14 1.63
CA THR A 356 -12.86 -14.44 2.76
C THR A 356 -13.49 -13.09 2.35
N HIS A 357 -13.16 -12.50 1.17
CA HIS A 357 -13.64 -11.17 0.80
C HIS A 357 -15.18 -11.04 0.84
N ASN A 358 -15.93 -11.99 0.29
CA ASN A 358 -17.40 -11.96 0.37
C ASN A 358 -17.94 -12.10 1.81
N LYS A 359 -17.18 -12.76 2.69
CA LYS A 359 -17.54 -12.87 4.13
C LYS A 359 -17.25 -11.57 4.87
N LEU A 360 -16.26 -10.79 4.40
CA LEU A 360 -15.89 -9.51 5.02
C LEU A 360 -16.97 -8.46 4.82
N GLN A 361 -17.59 -8.39 3.65
CA GLN A 361 -18.63 -7.39 3.36
C GLN A 361 -19.89 -7.55 4.24
N ASN A 362 -20.15 -8.75 4.75
CA ASN A 362 -21.32 -9.04 5.58
C ASN A 362 -20.98 -9.17 7.08
N SER A 363 -19.80 -8.72 7.51
CA SER A 363 -19.41 -8.78 8.92
C SER A 363 -19.88 -7.55 9.70
N ASP A 364 -20.29 -7.78 10.96
CA ASP A 364 -20.62 -6.71 11.90
C ASP A 364 -19.34 -6.11 12.48
N VAL A 365 -18.34 -6.95 12.72
CA VAL A 365 -17.03 -6.55 13.27
C VAL A 365 -15.90 -7.15 12.45
N LEU A 366 -14.97 -6.29 12.02
CA LEU A 366 -13.75 -6.68 11.36
C LEU A 366 -12.53 -6.40 12.23
N LEU A 367 -11.72 -7.43 12.47
CA LEU A 367 -10.42 -7.25 13.13
C LEU A 367 -9.28 -7.46 12.14
N GLY A 368 -8.26 -6.63 12.21
CA GLY A 368 -7.07 -6.82 11.38
C GLY A 368 -5.88 -5.99 11.81
N ASN A 369 -4.82 -6.13 11.04
CA ASN A 369 -3.59 -5.37 11.18
C ASN A 369 -3.41 -4.42 9.98
N SER A 370 -2.16 -4.15 9.58
CA SER A 370 -1.85 -3.33 8.40
C SER A 370 -2.56 -3.79 7.10
N THR A 371 -3.04 -5.02 7.03
CA THR A 371 -3.84 -5.50 5.89
C THR A 371 -5.19 -4.76 5.80
N LEU A 372 -5.84 -4.48 6.94
CA LEU A 372 -7.05 -3.65 6.98
C LEU A 372 -6.73 -2.15 6.85
N GLU A 373 -5.53 -1.75 7.27
CA GLU A 373 -5.08 -0.35 7.17
C GLU A 373 -4.93 0.12 5.70
N VAL A 374 -4.47 -0.76 4.80
CA VAL A 374 -4.06 -0.37 3.44
C VAL A 374 -4.79 -1.18 2.34
N GLY A 375 -5.49 -2.24 2.66
CA GLY A 375 -5.78 -3.27 1.67
C GLY A 375 -7.24 -3.62 1.41
N VAL A 376 -8.22 -3.07 2.12
CA VAL A 376 -9.63 -3.47 1.94
C VAL A 376 -10.52 -2.25 2.01
N ASP A 377 -11.34 -2.03 0.99
CA ASP A 377 -12.41 -1.04 1.07
C ASP A 377 -13.60 -1.62 1.83
N ILE A 378 -13.98 -0.95 2.91
CA ILE A 378 -15.04 -1.39 3.82
C ILE A 378 -16.04 -0.26 3.93
N GLU A 379 -17.22 -0.52 3.43
CA GLU A 379 -18.32 0.41 3.46
C GLU A 379 -19.09 0.39 4.79
N ASN A 380 -19.80 1.46 5.07
CA ASN A 380 -20.72 1.59 6.21
C ASN A 380 -20.06 1.38 7.58
N VAL A 381 -18.79 1.81 7.73
CA VAL A 381 -18.09 1.76 9.02
C VAL A 381 -18.56 2.90 9.91
N GLU A 382 -19.10 2.56 11.07
CA GLU A 382 -19.59 3.52 12.07
C GLU A 382 -18.58 3.74 13.19
N GLN A 383 -17.78 2.71 13.49
CA GLN A 383 -16.95 2.66 14.68
C GLN A 383 -15.56 2.11 14.36
N LEU A 384 -14.56 2.71 14.99
CA LEU A 384 -13.18 2.32 14.82
C LEU A 384 -12.45 2.19 16.16
N VAL A 385 -11.85 1.04 16.41
CA VAL A 385 -10.89 0.84 17.49
C VAL A 385 -9.50 0.63 16.87
N PHE A 386 -8.52 1.44 17.24
CA PHE A 386 -7.22 1.33 16.58
C PHE A 386 -6.04 1.70 17.47
N THR A 387 -4.87 1.21 17.10
CA THR A 387 -3.60 1.64 17.67
C THR A 387 -3.01 2.79 16.84
N GLY A 388 -2.51 3.82 17.51
CA GLY A 388 -1.88 5.00 16.89
C GLY A 388 -0.50 5.24 17.50
N PHE A 389 0.50 4.40 17.13
CA PHE A 389 1.86 4.50 17.65
C PHE A 389 2.85 5.15 16.69
N ASN A 390 2.50 5.29 15.41
CA ASN A 390 3.21 6.09 14.42
C ASN A 390 2.22 6.98 13.64
N ALA A 391 2.72 8.05 13.04
CA ALA A 391 1.89 9.05 12.42
C ALA A 391 1.17 8.55 11.16
N SER A 392 1.87 7.81 10.29
CA SER A 392 1.31 7.29 9.06
C SER A 392 0.14 6.34 9.34
N SER A 393 0.38 5.30 10.17
CA SER A 393 -0.68 4.36 10.55
C SER A 393 -1.84 5.04 11.28
N PHE A 394 -1.55 6.05 12.11
CA PHE A 394 -2.62 6.80 12.79
C PHE A 394 -3.58 7.44 11.77
N MET A 395 -3.03 8.19 10.81
CA MET A 395 -3.83 8.91 9.82
C MET A 395 -4.57 7.98 8.88
N GLN A 396 -3.93 6.89 8.44
CA GLN A 396 -4.53 5.88 7.57
C GLN A 396 -5.67 5.13 8.25
N ARG A 397 -5.48 4.72 9.51
CA ARG A 397 -6.50 4.02 10.29
C ARG A 397 -7.69 4.94 10.54
N LEU A 398 -7.46 6.17 10.96
CA LEU A 398 -8.53 7.15 11.14
C LEU A 398 -9.27 7.44 9.82
N GLY A 399 -8.56 7.43 8.69
CA GLY A 399 -9.12 7.58 7.35
C GLY A 399 -9.99 6.41 6.88
N ARG A 400 -10.10 5.31 7.66
CA ARG A 400 -11.08 4.24 7.41
C ARG A 400 -12.51 4.63 7.74
N LEU A 401 -12.67 5.66 8.55
CA LEU A 401 -13.96 6.31 8.75
C LEU A 401 -14.19 7.31 7.62
N ARG A 402 -15.11 7.00 6.73
CA ARG A 402 -15.51 7.86 5.61
C ARG A 402 -16.84 8.52 5.90
N ALA A 403 -17.03 9.72 5.39
CA ALA A 403 -18.35 10.33 5.38
C ALA A 403 -19.25 9.62 4.37
N GLU A 404 -20.51 9.44 4.74
CA GLU A 404 -21.55 8.87 3.92
C GLU A 404 -22.74 9.83 3.87
N PRO A 405 -23.57 9.81 2.82
CA PRO A 405 -24.75 10.65 2.76
C PRO A 405 -25.63 10.51 4.02
N GLY A 406 -25.81 11.61 4.73
CA GLY A 406 -26.60 11.65 5.98
C GLY A 406 -25.90 11.08 7.22
N LYS A 407 -24.65 10.60 7.11
CA LYS A 407 -23.85 10.01 8.20
C LYS A 407 -22.45 10.65 8.25
N ILE A 408 -22.41 11.85 8.77
CA ILE A 408 -21.17 12.64 8.88
C ILE A 408 -20.52 12.56 10.26
N GLU A 409 -21.13 11.88 11.23
CA GLU A 409 -20.57 11.67 12.56
C GLU A 409 -20.27 10.19 12.80
N LYS A 410 -19.05 9.91 13.25
CA LYS A 410 -18.55 8.55 13.54
C LYS A 410 -17.88 8.53 14.91
N ALA A 411 -17.53 7.35 15.41
CA ALA A 411 -16.87 7.20 16.70
C ALA A 411 -15.56 6.40 16.61
N ALA A 412 -14.57 6.77 17.45
CA ALA A 412 -13.32 6.05 17.51
C ALA A 412 -12.75 5.89 18.93
N VAL A 413 -11.99 4.81 19.14
CA VAL A 413 -11.14 4.59 20.30
C VAL A 413 -9.70 4.39 19.81
N CYS A 414 -8.81 5.29 20.19
CA CYS A 414 -7.41 5.28 19.79
C CYS A 414 -6.49 4.94 20.96
N PHE A 415 -5.75 3.84 20.83
CA PHE A 415 -4.68 3.48 21.77
C PHE A 415 -3.35 4.06 21.29
N THR A 416 -2.73 4.94 22.10
CA THR A 416 -1.50 5.64 21.72
C THR A 416 -0.48 5.68 22.87
N LYS A 417 0.76 6.13 22.57
CA LYS A 417 1.82 6.25 23.58
C LYS A 417 1.39 7.21 24.69
N PRO A 418 1.73 6.92 25.96
CA PRO A 418 1.42 7.82 27.08
C PRO A 418 1.93 9.25 26.90
N ASP A 419 3.16 9.40 26.35
CA ASP A 419 3.75 10.72 26.11
C ASP A 419 2.99 11.51 25.02
N ALA A 420 2.56 10.84 23.96
CA ALA A 420 1.72 11.45 22.92
C ALA A 420 0.33 11.80 23.47
N LEU A 421 -0.23 10.95 24.35
CA LEU A 421 -1.51 11.21 25.01
C LEU A 421 -1.48 12.53 25.79
N GLU A 422 -0.40 12.83 26.53
CA GLU A 422 -0.29 14.09 27.25
C GLU A 422 -0.30 15.30 26.30
N SER A 423 0.38 15.19 25.17
CA SER A 423 0.37 16.25 24.16
C SER A 423 -1.01 16.42 23.51
N PHE A 424 -1.73 15.33 23.27
CA PHE A 424 -3.09 15.40 22.69
C PHE A 424 -4.12 15.98 23.68
N LYS A 425 -3.87 15.98 24.98
CA LYS A 425 -4.76 16.62 25.96
C LYS A 425 -4.91 18.12 25.74
N SER A 426 -3.93 18.78 25.12
CA SER A 426 -4.03 20.20 24.74
C SER A 426 -5.20 20.49 23.79
N PHE A 427 -5.71 19.49 23.08
CA PHE A 427 -6.91 19.63 22.24
C PHE A 427 -8.17 20.02 23.04
N LYS A 428 -8.21 19.74 24.35
CA LYS A 428 -9.30 20.16 25.23
C LYS A 428 -9.29 21.64 25.56
N GLU A 429 -8.15 22.30 25.35
CA GLU A 429 -7.95 23.71 25.65
C GLU A 429 -8.28 24.60 24.43
N LEU A 430 -8.67 24.00 23.31
CA LEU A 430 -9.08 24.72 22.13
C LEU A 430 -10.40 25.45 22.39
N GLU A 431 -10.50 26.65 21.86
CA GLU A 431 -11.75 27.43 21.89
C GLU A 431 -12.81 26.89 20.89
N THR A 432 -12.37 26.04 19.96
CA THR A 432 -13.24 25.43 18.95
C THR A 432 -13.94 24.18 19.50
N PRO A 433 -15.18 23.87 19.09
CA PRO A 433 -15.91 22.70 19.55
C PRO A 433 -15.26 21.38 19.10
N SER A 434 -14.49 21.41 18.02
CA SER A 434 -13.80 20.25 17.44
C SER A 434 -12.35 20.57 17.10
N VAL A 435 -11.52 19.52 17.02
CA VAL A 435 -10.10 19.61 16.63
C VAL A 435 -10.00 19.66 15.12
N PRO A 436 -9.47 20.75 14.52
CA PRO A 436 -9.22 20.83 13.09
C PRO A 436 -8.27 19.70 12.63
N ARG A 437 -8.51 19.15 11.43
CA ARG A 437 -7.71 18.02 10.90
C ARG A 437 -6.24 18.36 10.70
N ASP A 438 -5.92 19.56 10.29
CA ASP A 438 -4.51 20.01 10.11
C ASP A 438 -3.78 20.15 11.43
N LEU A 439 -4.46 20.61 12.49
CA LEU A 439 -3.90 20.65 13.82
C LEU A 439 -3.68 19.23 14.35
N LEU A 440 -4.62 18.31 14.13
CA LEU A 440 -4.44 16.90 14.45
C LEU A 440 -3.24 16.33 13.70
N HIS A 441 -3.17 16.51 12.37
CA HIS A 441 -2.10 16.00 11.52
C HIS A 441 -0.72 16.51 11.96
N SER A 442 -0.58 17.82 12.17
CA SER A 442 0.68 18.43 12.61
C SER A 442 1.10 17.94 14.00
N THR A 443 0.14 17.76 14.92
CA THR A 443 0.42 17.25 16.28
C THR A 443 0.78 15.77 16.24
N VAL A 444 0.07 14.95 15.46
CA VAL A 444 0.35 13.52 15.26
C VAL A 444 1.75 13.35 14.67
N ASN A 445 2.10 14.09 13.63
CA ASN A 445 3.44 14.06 13.03
C ASN A 445 4.53 14.41 14.05
N ARG A 446 4.36 15.48 14.81
CA ARG A 446 5.33 15.90 15.82
C ARG A 446 5.52 14.90 16.96
N GLN A 447 4.45 14.23 17.39
CA GLN A 447 4.48 13.38 18.58
C GLN A 447 4.74 11.89 18.28
N LEU A 448 4.32 11.41 17.12
CA LEU A 448 4.38 9.99 16.80
C LEU A 448 5.44 9.64 15.75
N SER A 449 5.85 10.60 14.92
CA SER A 449 6.92 10.38 13.96
C SER A 449 8.27 10.39 14.66
N LYS A 450 8.81 9.19 14.87
CA LYS A 450 10.26 8.99 14.80
C LYS A 450 10.49 8.21 13.51
N GLU A 451 10.72 8.92 12.42
CA GLU A 451 11.23 8.29 11.21
C GLU A 451 12.52 7.59 11.55
N ALA A 452 12.62 6.31 11.21
CA ALA A 452 13.91 5.65 11.16
C ALA A 452 14.84 6.51 10.27
N ASP A 453 16.11 6.63 10.65
CA ASP A 453 17.07 7.38 9.85
C ASP A 453 17.14 6.75 8.43
N VAL A 454 16.46 7.40 7.49
CA VAL A 454 16.35 6.93 6.10
C VAL A 454 17.64 7.21 5.32
N SER A 455 18.56 8.02 5.90
CA SER A 455 19.78 8.47 5.22
C SER A 455 20.67 7.28 4.82
N ILE A 456 20.80 6.28 5.69
CA ILE A 456 21.56 5.06 5.40
C ILE A 456 20.98 4.28 4.21
N TYR A 457 19.64 4.14 4.15
CA TYR A 457 19.00 3.44 3.03
C TYR A 457 19.21 4.22 1.73
N ARG A 458 19.01 5.54 1.75
CA ARG A 458 19.20 6.41 0.61
C ARG A 458 20.67 6.41 0.14
N SER A 459 21.63 6.54 1.05
CA SER A 459 23.04 6.78 0.71
C SER A 459 23.85 5.51 0.39
N TYR A 460 23.47 4.34 0.90
CA TYR A 460 24.23 3.11 0.72
C TYR A 460 23.45 2.01 0.01
N PHE A 461 22.28 1.63 0.54
CA PHE A 461 21.58 0.47 0.03
C PHE A 461 20.94 0.70 -1.33
N THR A 462 20.30 1.84 -1.53
CA THR A 462 19.65 2.19 -2.80
C THR A 462 20.64 2.26 -3.98
N PRO A 463 21.79 2.94 -3.88
CA PRO A 463 22.79 2.96 -4.94
C PRO A 463 23.30 1.56 -5.31
N ILE A 464 23.60 0.72 -4.33
CA ILE A 464 24.13 -0.62 -4.57
C ILE A 464 23.09 -1.50 -5.28
N GLU A 465 21.83 -1.46 -4.81
CA GLU A 465 20.73 -2.18 -5.44
C GLU A 465 20.48 -1.69 -6.87
N PHE A 466 20.43 -0.38 -7.08
CA PHE A 466 20.24 0.20 -8.39
C PHE A 466 21.37 -0.18 -9.35
N TYR A 467 22.63 -0.04 -8.95
CA TYR A 467 23.76 -0.45 -9.78
C TYR A 467 23.76 -1.93 -10.08
N HIS A 468 23.46 -2.78 -9.10
CA HIS A 468 23.31 -4.22 -9.32
C HIS A 468 22.25 -4.52 -10.38
N SER A 469 21.13 -3.82 -10.34
CA SER A 469 20.01 -4.01 -11.27
C SER A 469 20.33 -3.68 -12.73
N ILE A 470 21.30 -2.82 -12.97
CA ILE A 470 21.67 -2.34 -14.32
C ILE A 470 23.04 -2.85 -14.81
N ILE A 471 23.71 -3.70 -14.02
CA ILE A 471 25.05 -4.24 -14.39
C ILE A 471 25.01 -4.93 -15.75
N ASN A 472 24.07 -5.84 -15.95
CA ASN A 472 23.96 -6.59 -17.20
C ASN A 472 23.68 -5.67 -18.41
N GLU A 473 22.89 -4.62 -18.22
CA GLU A 473 22.69 -3.62 -19.27
C GLU A 473 24.01 -2.93 -19.62
N ALA A 474 24.74 -2.46 -18.61
CA ALA A 474 25.99 -1.74 -18.79
C ALA A 474 27.09 -2.60 -19.45
N GLU A 475 27.11 -3.91 -19.18
CA GLU A 475 28.10 -4.84 -19.75
C GLU A 475 27.78 -5.21 -21.20
N ASN A 476 26.51 -5.21 -21.58
CA ASN A 476 26.07 -5.55 -22.93
C ASN A 476 26.03 -4.35 -23.91
N MET A 477 26.24 -3.13 -23.42
CA MET A 477 26.24 -1.92 -24.24
C MET A 477 27.62 -1.63 -24.84
N THR A 478 27.66 -1.22 -26.10
CA THR A 478 28.91 -0.76 -26.77
C THR A 478 29.52 0.46 -26.09
N ASN A 479 28.71 1.32 -25.49
CA ASN A 479 29.10 2.51 -24.73
C ASN A 479 28.93 2.34 -23.22
N GLY A 480 29.10 1.15 -22.67
CA GLY A 480 28.81 0.81 -21.28
C GLY A 480 29.47 1.72 -20.23
N ASN A 481 30.65 2.27 -20.51
CA ASN A 481 31.30 3.23 -19.60
C ASN A 481 30.59 4.60 -19.55
N GLU A 482 30.03 5.05 -20.66
CA GLU A 482 29.22 6.27 -20.71
C GLU A 482 27.91 6.06 -20.00
N TYR A 483 27.25 4.95 -20.24
CA TYR A 483 26.05 4.54 -19.54
C TYR A 483 26.26 4.47 -18.01
N LYS A 484 27.33 3.84 -17.53
CA LYS A 484 27.69 3.82 -16.11
C LYS A 484 27.86 5.22 -15.51
N ARG A 485 28.50 6.13 -16.27
CA ARG A 485 28.66 7.52 -15.85
C ARG A 485 27.32 8.24 -15.70
N ASP A 486 26.40 8.06 -16.66
CA ASP A 486 25.10 8.72 -16.63
C ASP A 486 24.23 8.16 -15.51
N MET A 487 24.23 6.85 -15.30
CA MET A 487 23.55 6.22 -14.14
C MET A 487 24.14 6.69 -12.81
N SER A 488 25.44 6.96 -12.76
CA SER A 488 26.06 7.52 -11.56
C SER A 488 25.63 8.97 -11.30
N LYS A 489 25.36 9.76 -12.34
CA LYS A 489 24.76 11.10 -12.16
C LYS A 489 23.36 11.02 -11.54
N LEU A 490 22.53 10.05 -11.98
CA LEU A 490 21.21 9.84 -11.36
C LEU A 490 21.31 9.47 -9.88
N VAL A 491 22.22 8.56 -9.54
CA VAL A 491 22.44 8.18 -8.14
C VAL A 491 22.91 9.38 -7.32
N ILE A 492 23.83 10.20 -7.83
CA ILE A 492 24.28 11.41 -7.15
C ILE A 492 23.10 12.36 -6.97
N LYS A 493 22.34 12.62 -8.03
CA LYS A 493 21.15 13.49 -8.02
C LYS A 493 20.16 13.11 -6.90
N HIS A 494 19.82 11.83 -6.75
CA HIS A 494 18.76 11.39 -5.82
C HIS A 494 19.26 10.96 -4.44
N CYS A 495 20.51 10.53 -4.34
CA CYS A 495 20.99 9.91 -3.12
C CYS A 495 21.97 10.80 -2.31
N TYR A 496 22.63 11.77 -2.96
CA TYR A 496 23.76 12.48 -2.34
C TYR A 496 23.75 14.00 -2.40
N GLU A 497 23.06 14.65 -3.34
CA GLU A 497 23.10 16.11 -3.49
C GLU A 497 22.69 16.90 -2.22
N ASP A 498 21.88 16.31 -1.36
CA ASP A 498 21.47 16.93 -0.10
C ASP A 498 22.34 16.46 1.10
N ALA A 499 23.34 15.61 0.84
CA ALA A 499 24.24 15.13 1.86
C ALA A 499 25.34 16.20 2.10
N GLU A 500 25.65 16.50 3.38
CA GLU A 500 26.72 17.41 3.78
C GLU A 500 28.13 16.99 3.31
N HIS A 501 28.23 15.84 2.62
CA HIS A 501 29.48 15.29 2.13
C HIS A 501 29.42 15.15 0.61
N GLU A 502 30.25 15.91 -0.09
CA GLU A 502 30.54 15.71 -1.51
C GLU A 502 31.04 14.28 -1.76
N MET A 503 30.27 13.53 -2.49
CA MET A 503 30.67 12.18 -2.90
C MET A 503 31.79 12.23 -3.90
N ARG A 504 32.96 11.66 -3.57
CA ARG A 504 34.11 11.60 -4.48
C ARG A 504 33.87 10.54 -5.57
N GLN A 505 34.42 10.74 -6.74
CA GLN A 505 34.36 9.75 -7.83
C GLN A 505 34.86 8.35 -7.39
N SER A 506 35.81 8.29 -6.43
CA SER A 506 36.30 7.05 -5.81
C SER A 506 35.22 6.30 -5.04
N ASP A 507 34.25 7.00 -4.45
CA ASP A 507 33.19 6.38 -3.65
C ASP A 507 32.09 5.82 -4.54
N VAL A 508 31.77 6.52 -5.63
CA VAL A 508 30.90 5.97 -6.71
C VAL A 508 31.48 4.66 -7.26
N GLN A 509 32.78 4.64 -7.51
CA GLN A 509 33.45 3.44 -8.02
C GLN A 509 33.41 2.28 -7.01
N LYS A 510 33.56 2.56 -5.72
CA LYS A 510 33.40 1.54 -4.65
C LYS A 510 31.99 0.97 -4.61
N LEU A 511 30.95 1.81 -4.76
CA LEU A 511 29.57 1.33 -4.79
C LEU A 511 29.29 0.43 -5.99
N TRP A 512 29.85 0.74 -7.18
CA TRP A 512 29.80 -0.16 -8.32
C TRP A 512 30.50 -1.50 -8.05
N GLN A 513 31.66 -1.48 -7.40
CA GLN A 513 32.38 -2.69 -7.03
C GLN A 513 31.56 -3.52 -6.02
N LEU A 514 30.97 -2.89 -5.01
CA LEU A 514 30.09 -3.58 -4.05
C LEU A 514 28.85 -4.18 -4.71
N ALA A 515 28.27 -3.47 -5.68
CA ALA A 515 27.13 -3.95 -6.44
C ALA A 515 27.42 -5.23 -7.25
N GLN A 516 28.67 -5.44 -7.69
CA GLN A 516 29.11 -6.64 -8.40
C GLN A 516 29.37 -7.84 -7.50
N THR A 517 29.38 -7.66 -6.19
CA THR A 517 29.64 -8.74 -5.22
C THR A 517 28.37 -9.51 -4.85
N GLN A 518 28.53 -10.59 -4.09
CA GLN A 518 27.42 -11.32 -3.46
C GLN A 518 26.57 -10.41 -2.55
N PHE A 519 27.17 -9.36 -1.99
CA PHE A 519 26.43 -8.36 -1.20
C PHE A 519 25.42 -7.60 -2.06
N GLY A 520 25.79 -7.15 -3.26
CA GLY A 520 24.87 -6.50 -4.20
C GLY A 520 23.70 -7.43 -4.58
N LYS A 521 24.00 -8.70 -4.86
CA LYS A 521 23.00 -9.73 -5.12
C LYS A 521 22.06 -9.94 -3.93
N ALA A 522 22.60 -10.00 -2.72
CA ALA A 522 21.82 -10.11 -1.50
C ALA A 522 20.94 -8.88 -1.25
N MET A 523 21.42 -7.67 -1.59
CA MET A 523 20.65 -6.44 -1.50
C MET A 523 19.45 -6.41 -2.45
N GLN A 524 19.58 -6.94 -3.66
CA GLN A 524 18.48 -7.06 -4.60
C GLN A 524 17.39 -8.03 -4.09
N SER A 525 17.81 -9.14 -3.48
CA SER A 525 16.89 -10.12 -2.89
C SER A 525 16.32 -9.67 -1.53
N TYR A 526 16.80 -8.57 -0.95
CA TYR A 526 16.40 -8.06 0.35
C TYR A 526 15.03 -7.39 0.31
N ARG A 527 14.03 -8.18 0.07
CA ARG A 527 12.67 -7.93 0.53
C ARG A 527 12.62 -8.37 1.99
N GLN A 528 12.96 -7.55 2.92
CA GLN A 528 12.66 -7.62 4.37
C GLN A 528 12.75 -8.96 5.10
N SER A 529 12.76 -10.09 4.43
CA SER A 529 13.24 -11.37 4.91
C SER A 529 13.78 -12.09 3.69
N SER A 530 15.09 -12.20 3.64
CA SER A 530 15.81 -13.00 2.65
C SER A 530 15.44 -14.48 2.70
N ILE A 531 14.70 -14.92 3.70
CA ILE A 531 14.29 -16.29 3.91
C ILE A 531 12.77 -16.36 3.97
N THR A 532 12.17 -16.94 2.93
CA THR A 532 10.73 -17.21 2.84
C THR A 532 10.47 -18.71 2.99
N ALA A 533 9.35 -19.05 3.60
CA ALA A 533 8.84 -20.41 3.66
C ALA A 533 7.54 -20.53 2.86
N LEU A 534 7.32 -21.69 2.27
CA LEU A 534 6.00 -22.11 1.86
C LEU A 534 5.27 -22.63 3.11
N LEU A 535 4.18 -21.99 3.47
CA LEU A 535 3.43 -22.23 4.71
C LEU A 535 2.06 -22.79 4.38
N TYR A 536 1.68 -23.90 5.05
CA TYR A 536 0.29 -24.31 5.18
C TYR A 536 -0.28 -23.85 6.53
N ASP A 537 -1.40 -23.17 6.50
CA ASP A 537 -2.15 -22.73 7.70
C ASP A 537 -3.39 -23.62 7.88
N GLU A 538 -3.39 -24.50 8.87
CA GLU A 538 -4.49 -25.43 9.12
C GLU A 538 -5.84 -24.74 9.42
N ARG A 539 -5.81 -23.53 9.94
CA ARG A 539 -7.03 -22.81 10.35
C ARG A 539 -7.75 -22.18 9.17
N ASP A 540 -6.98 -21.74 8.18
CA ASP A 540 -7.47 -21.09 6.98
C ASP A 540 -7.42 -22.03 5.76
N GLU A 541 -6.93 -23.27 5.94
CA GLU A 541 -6.81 -24.34 4.92
C GLU A 541 -6.14 -23.85 3.63
N CYS A 542 -5.10 -23.03 3.75
CA CYS A 542 -4.44 -22.41 2.60
C CYS A 542 -2.92 -22.50 2.64
N VAL A 543 -2.33 -22.59 1.44
CA VAL A 543 -0.88 -22.54 1.23
C VAL A 543 -0.47 -21.13 0.79
N LYS A 544 0.57 -20.58 1.43
CA LYS A 544 1.11 -19.23 1.16
C LYS A 544 2.61 -19.17 1.29
N THR A 545 3.25 -18.22 0.63
CA THR A 545 4.63 -17.82 0.95
C THR A 545 4.63 -16.81 2.08
N TYR A 546 5.48 -17.05 3.10
CA TYR A 546 5.58 -16.17 4.25
C TYR A 546 7.02 -16.03 4.75
N PRO A 547 7.41 -14.83 5.29
CA PRO A 547 8.75 -14.62 5.83
C PRO A 547 9.02 -15.50 7.05
N VAL A 548 10.11 -16.27 7.03
CA VAL A 548 10.49 -17.17 8.14
C VAL A 548 10.64 -16.42 9.46
N ALA A 549 11.27 -15.24 9.44
CA ALA A 549 11.43 -14.43 10.63
C ALA A 549 10.08 -14.01 11.27
N SER A 550 9.05 -13.81 10.45
CA SER A 550 7.69 -13.55 10.94
C SER A 550 7.02 -14.81 11.47
N LEU A 551 7.23 -15.96 10.83
CA LEU A 551 6.71 -17.25 11.29
C LEU A 551 7.24 -17.63 12.67
N LEU A 552 8.53 -17.43 12.91
CA LEU A 552 9.16 -17.69 14.22
C LEU A 552 8.58 -16.84 15.36
N ARG A 553 7.87 -15.75 15.05
CA ARG A 553 7.18 -14.89 16.02
C ARG A 553 5.71 -15.27 16.23
N LEU A 554 5.14 -16.05 15.31
CA LEU A 554 3.69 -16.30 15.31
C LEU A 554 3.27 -17.48 16.18
N GLY A 555 4.19 -18.37 16.59
CA GLY A 555 3.85 -19.42 17.53
C GLY A 555 4.08 -20.84 17.06
N ASP A 556 3.08 -21.69 17.03
CA ASP A 556 3.23 -23.13 16.80
C ASP A 556 3.45 -23.44 15.31
N VAL A 557 4.72 -23.28 14.90
CA VAL A 557 5.19 -23.51 13.54
C VAL A 557 6.15 -24.68 13.52
N GLU A 558 5.83 -25.71 12.77
CA GLU A 558 6.69 -26.84 12.51
C GLU A 558 7.38 -26.65 11.15
N PHE A 559 8.72 -26.69 11.12
CA PHE A 559 9.48 -26.68 9.87
C PHE A 559 9.67 -28.12 9.36
N LEU A 560 9.41 -28.31 8.08
CA LEU A 560 9.37 -29.60 7.41
C LEU A 560 10.38 -29.64 6.27
N THR A 561 10.76 -30.82 5.85
CA THR A 561 11.37 -31.03 4.54
C THR A 561 10.31 -30.89 3.45
N GLU A 562 10.71 -30.67 2.20
CA GLU A 562 9.80 -30.61 1.07
C GLU A 562 8.93 -31.88 0.95
N SER A 563 9.56 -33.05 1.11
CA SER A 563 8.86 -34.33 1.03
C SER A 563 7.81 -34.51 2.13
N GLU A 564 8.11 -34.08 3.36
CA GLU A 564 7.16 -34.12 4.48
C GLU A 564 6.01 -33.14 4.27
N PHE A 565 6.31 -31.96 3.77
CA PHE A 565 5.31 -30.94 3.45
C PHE A 565 4.35 -31.46 2.38
N ASP A 566 4.85 -32.01 1.28
CA ASP A 566 4.05 -32.58 0.20
C ASP A 566 3.19 -33.75 0.66
N HIS A 567 3.75 -34.60 1.54
CA HIS A 567 3.01 -35.72 2.12
C HIS A 567 1.85 -35.22 3.02
N ARG A 568 2.09 -34.20 3.84
CA ARG A 568 1.05 -33.60 4.68
C ARG A 568 -0.03 -32.88 3.86
N LEU A 569 0.33 -32.17 2.80
CA LEU A 569 -0.64 -31.55 1.91
C LEU A 569 -1.65 -32.56 1.35
N LYS A 570 -1.17 -33.75 0.97
CA LYS A 570 -2.04 -34.84 0.52
C LYS A 570 -2.99 -35.33 1.61
N SER A 571 -2.53 -35.37 2.86
CA SER A 571 -3.37 -35.80 3.99
C SER A 571 -4.52 -34.84 4.33
N VAL A 572 -4.42 -33.57 3.91
CA VAL A 572 -5.46 -32.55 4.06
C VAL A 572 -6.27 -32.30 2.78
N GLY A 573 -6.16 -33.20 1.79
CA GLY A 573 -6.97 -33.17 0.57
C GLY A 573 -6.37 -32.34 -0.57
N ILE A 574 -5.09 -31.94 -0.48
CA ILE A 574 -4.34 -31.32 -1.58
C ILE A 574 -3.57 -32.44 -2.31
N ASP A 575 -4.25 -33.14 -3.21
CA ASP A 575 -3.73 -34.36 -3.85
C ASP A 575 -2.55 -34.11 -4.78
N ASP A 576 -2.42 -32.90 -5.33
CA ASP A 576 -1.33 -32.52 -6.26
C ASP A 576 -0.47 -31.38 -5.70
N PRO A 577 0.55 -31.66 -4.88
CA PRO A 577 1.49 -30.66 -4.38
C PRO A 577 2.32 -29.96 -5.47
N SER A 578 2.37 -30.50 -6.70
CA SER A 578 3.05 -29.86 -7.83
C SER A 578 2.38 -28.53 -8.25
N LEU A 579 1.17 -28.28 -7.73
CA LEU A 579 0.50 -26.98 -7.85
C LEU A 579 1.37 -25.82 -7.35
N TYR A 580 2.25 -26.09 -6.40
CA TYR A 580 3.09 -25.10 -5.73
C TYR A 580 4.56 -25.12 -6.21
N ASP A 581 4.89 -25.86 -7.28
CA ASP A 581 6.27 -25.92 -7.80
C ASP A 581 6.77 -24.55 -8.27
N GLY A 582 5.86 -23.67 -8.69
CA GLY A 582 6.18 -22.28 -9.02
C GLY A 582 6.65 -21.47 -7.82
N GLU A 583 6.09 -21.71 -6.65
CA GLU A 583 6.44 -21.07 -5.39
C GLU A 583 7.64 -21.75 -4.72
N LYS A 584 7.74 -23.07 -4.81
CA LYS A 584 8.83 -23.88 -4.22
C LYS A 584 10.21 -23.43 -4.68
N GLN A 585 10.35 -23.00 -5.93
CA GLN A 585 11.63 -22.50 -6.45
C GLN A 585 12.10 -21.18 -5.84
N TYR A 586 11.23 -20.45 -5.14
CA TYR A 586 11.53 -19.15 -4.52
C TYR A 586 11.54 -19.20 -2.99
N VAL A 587 11.27 -20.36 -2.38
CA VAL A 587 11.26 -20.49 -0.93
C VAL A 587 12.51 -21.21 -0.43
N HIS A 588 12.83 -20.99 0.83
CA HIS A 588 14.03 -21.52 1.47
C HIS A 588 13.68 -22.56 2.55
N ALA A 589 12.40 -22.66 2.89
CA ALA A 589 11.90 -23.56 3.91
C ALA A 589 10.44 -23.92 3.64
N TYR A 590 9.98 -24.99 4.27
CA TYR A 590 8.59 -25.42 4.28
C TYR A 590 8.10 -25.39 5.72
N ALA A 591 6.88 -24.92 5.95
CA ALA A 591 6.37 -24.73 7.29
C ALA A 591 4.89 -25.12 7.42
N TRP A 592 4.52 -25.59 8.59
CA TRP A 592 3.16 -25.91 8.95
C TRP A 592 2.75 -25.14 10.19
N LEU A 593 1.66 -24.37 10.11
CA LEU A 593 1.18 -23.57 11.20
C LEU A 593 -0.06 -24.24 11.82
N ASN A 594 0.14 -24.87 12.98
CA ASN A 594 -0.93 -25.55 13.72
C ASN A 594 -1.83 -24.58 14.48
N GLY A 595 -1.29 -23.46 14.94
CA GLY A 595 -2.01 -22.45 15.70
C GLY A 595 -1.15 -21.27 16.11
N PHE A 596 -1.76 -20.26 16.74
CA PHE A 596 -1.02 -19.24 17.45
C PHE A 596 -0.89 -19.66 18.91
N GLN A 597 0.31 -19.57 19.44
CA GLN A 597 0.50 -19.70 20.88
C GLN A 597 -0.06 -18.43 21.56
N SER A 598 -0.79 -18.60 22.64
CA SER A 598 -1.20 -17.49 23.52
C SER A 598 0.06 -16.78 24.02
N GLY A 599 0.07 -15.46 23.93
CA GLY A 599 1.20 -14.51 23.96
C GLY A 599 2.29 -14.56 25.00
N ASP A 600 2.51 -15.66 25.73
CA ASP A 600 3.52 -15.70 26.79
C ASP A 600 4.88 -16.32 26.41
N ILE A 601 5.02 -16.97 25.25
CA ILE A 601 6.21 -17.76 24.95
C ILE A 601 7.25 -17.04 24.09
N LEU A 602 6.94 -15.94 23.41
CA LEU A 602 7.91 -15.22 22.56
C LEU A 602 8.55 -13.99 23.22
N ARG A 603 8.71 -13.97 24.51
CA ARG A 603 9.73 -13.14 25.17
C ARG A 603 11.07 -13.90 25.23
N ASN A 604 11.58 -14.31 24.07
CA ASN A 604 13.00 -14.65 23.99
C ASN A 604 13.76 -13.32 23.81
N PRO A 605 14.40 -12.78 24.86
CA PRO A 605 15.11 -11.48 24.81
C PRO A 605 16.29 -11.49 23.83
N HIS A 606 16.69 -12.67 23.33
CA HIS A 606 17.79 -12.84 22.37
C HIS A 606 17.37 -12.65 20.90
N LEU A 607 16.09 -12.45 20.58
CA LEU A 607 15.58 -12.19 19.23
C LEU A 607 14.93 -10.81 19.08
N ALA A 608 15.24 -9.87 19.95
CA ALA A 608 14.83 -8.47 19.79
C ALA A 608 15.56 -7.87 18.56
N PRO A 609 14.85 -7.36 17.53
CA PRO A 609 15.46 -6.97 16.26
C PRO A 609 16.32 -5.71 16.32
N THR A 610 16.41 -5.03 17.46
CA THR A 610 17.00 -3.69 17.56
C THR A 610 18.48 -3.66 17.89
N ASP A 611 19.05 -4.73 18.44
CA ASP A 611 20.43 -4.63 18.98
C ASP A 611 21.48 -5.38 18.15
N GLN A 612 21.08 -6.21 17.17
CA GLN A 612 22.05 -6.98 16.36
C GLN A 612 22.40 -6.36 15.01
N ILE A 613 21.67 -5.35 14.55
CA ILE A 613 21.99 -4.66 13.28
C ILE A 613 23.07 -3.56 13.48
N GLN A 614 23.38 -3.18 14.71
CA GLN A 614 24.43 -2.18 14.97
C GLN A 614 25.86 -2.75 14.94
N HIS A 615 26.05 -4.06 14.79
CA HIS A 615 27.37 -4.71 14.82
C HIS A 615 27.64 -5.61 13.59
N MET A 616 26.88 -5.52 12.54
CA MET A 616 27.19 -5.99 11.20
C MET A 616 27.26 -4.80 10.25
#